data_f9f890e007ff87b888ce780bb97fad8a
#
_entry.id   f9f890e007ff87b888ce780bb97fad8a
#
_cell.length_a   1.000
_cell.length_b   1.000
_cell.length_c   1.000
_cell.angle_alpha   90.00
_cell.angle_beta   90.00
_cell.angle_gamma   90.00
#
_symmetry.space_group_name_H-M   'P 1'
#
loop_
_entity.id
_entity.type
_entity.pdbx_description
1 polymer ?
#
loop_
_entity_poly.entity_id
_entity_poly.type
_entity_poly.pdbx_seq_one_letter_code
_entity_poly.pdbx_strand_id
1 'polypeptide(L)'
;MQLPKTLALPRRWLACGALLVCAAAAQAQTPVAPDLRAARDPQMQQALEGAVRELGLQSSLAQHRLSVALVDVTDSGAPRLAMLNGDDMMYAASMPKVGILLGALAEAESGRFPLDEQRLQAMNRMIRNSSNEDASRVLDWVGGERLLEWLQSDRFRLYDAQGGGGLWVGKGYGPAPAFRRDPVANLSHGATAFQVARLYTMLAAGTLFSPRYNALMMDILSRPGIQHKFVKALQDIPGVRIFRKSGTWKNYHADSALVEQDGRRFVMVAIAEDAAGGDWLVRLGAKMHQIVMGSGRQQAAAATARPRV
;
A
#
# COMPACT_ATOMS: atom_id res chain seq x y z
N MET A 1 -13.17 -89.69 43.63
CA MET A 1 -13.85 -88.41 43.56
C MET A 1 -13.09 -87.55 42.59
N GLN A 2 -13.60 -87.49 41.35
CA GLN A 2 -12.92 -86.91 40.19
C GLN A 2 -13.33 -85.46 40.00
N LEU A 3 -12.35 -84.58 39.80
CA LEU A 3 -12.57 -83.18 39.44
C LEU A 3 -12.72 -83.01 37.90
N PRO A 4 -13.59 -82.12 37.40
CA PRO A 4 -13.82 -82.02 35.98
C PRO A 4 -12.79 -81.10 35.28
N LYS A 5 -12.55 -81.43 34.01
CA LYS A 5 -11.65 -80.74 33.10
C LYS A 5 -12.18 -79.33 32.68
N THR A 6 -11.36 -78.37 32.79
CA THR A 6 -11.63 -77.01 32.25
C THR A 6 -11.33 -76.90 30.74
N LEU A 7 -12.33 -76.49 29.96
CA LEU A 7 -12.18 -76.21 28.54
C LEU A 7 -11.48 -74.85 28.36
N ALA A 8 -10.45 -74.82 27.55
CA ALA A 8 -9.78 -73.62 27.11
C ALA A 8 -10.46 -73.07 25.84
N LEU A 9 -10.92 -71.80 25.87
CA LEU A 9 -11.41 -71.04 24.73
C LEU A 9 -10.25 -70.34 24.02
N PRO A 10 -10.23 -70.21 22.66
CA PRO A 10 -9.17 -69.54 21.92
C PRO A 10 -9.32 -68.03 21.95
N ARG A 11 -8.28 -67.33 22.33
CA ARG A 11 -8.15 -65.86 22.24
C ARG A 11 -8.09 -65.41 20.77
N ARG A 12 -9.19 -64.80 20.28
CA ARG A 12 -9.18 -64.09 19.01
C ARG A 12 -8.47 -62.72 19.21
N TRP A 13 -7.35 -62.54 18.52
CA TRP A 13 -6.67 -61.27 18.41
C TRP A 13 -7.44 -60.36 17.42
N LEU A 14 -8.10 -59.34 17.92
CA LEU A 14 -8.63 -58.23 17.12
C LEU A 14 -7.45 -57.28 16.86
N ALA A 15 -6.91 -57.30 15.63
CA ALA A 15 -5.98 -56.32 15.13
C ALA A 15 -6.76 -55.01 14.79
N CYS A 16 -6.76 -54.00 15.69
CA CYS A 16 -7.18 -52.63 15.37
C CYS A 16 -6.13 -51.98 14.47
N GLY A 17 -6.38 -51.98 13.17
CA GLY A 17 -5.63 -51.15 12.23
C GLY A 17 -5.96 -49.65 12.46
N ALA A 18 -5.05 -48.92 13.09
CA ALA A 18 -5.13 -47.46 13.16
C ALA A 18 -4.78 -46.90 11.77
N LEU A 19 -5.78 -46.42 11.04
CA LEU A 19 -5.61 -45.61 9.85
C LEU A 19 -5.11 -44.23 10.28
N LEU A 20 -3.80 -44.01 10.16
CA LEU A 20 -3.20 -42.64 10.23
C LEU A 20 -3.63 -41.89 8.99
N VAL A 21 -4.67 -41.05 9.11
CA VAL A 21 -4.99 -40.02 8.12
C VAL A 21 -3.98 -38.90 8.29
N CYS A 22 -2.92 -38.90 7.47
CA CYS A 22 -2.05 -37.73 7.30
C CYS A 22 -2.86 -36.62 6.59
N ALA A 23 -3.45 -35.72 7.37
CA ALA A 23 -3.94 -34.45 6.84
C ALA A 23 -2.71 -33.66 6.40
N ALA A 24 -2.39 -33.69 5.11
CA ALA A 24 -1.46 -32.75 4.51
C ALA A 24 -2.10 -31.35 4.64
N ALA A 25 -1.64 -30.54 5.59
CA ALA A 25 -1.94 -29.13 5.64
C ALA A 25 -1.37 -28.51 4.36
N ALA A 26 -2.23 -28.23 3.38
CA ALA A 26 -1.88 -27.43 2.24
C ALA A 26 -1.41 -26.07 2.78
N GLN A 27 -0.10 -25.84 2.80
CA GLN A 27 0.46 -24.53 3.05
C GLN A 27 -0.06 -23.62 1.92
N ALA A 28 -1.02 -22.76 2.22
CA ALA A 28 -1.45 -21.72 1.31
C ALA A 28 -0.21 -20.88 1.01
N GLN A 29 0.31 -21.03 -0.21
CA GLN A 29 1.41 -20.19 -0.69
C GLN A 29 0.92 -18.75 -0.60
N THR A 30 1.63 -17.92 0.15
CA THR A 30 1.36 -16.48 0.19
C THR A 30 1.46 -15.98 -1.26
N PRO A 31 0.43 -15.34 -1.82
CA PRO A 31 0.48 -14.85 -3.19
C PRO A 31 1.70 -13.93 -3.33
N VAL A 32 2.57 -14.24 -4.25
CA VAL A 32 3.72 -13.38 -4.56
C VAL A 32 3.18 -12.11 -5.20
N ALA A 33 3.46 -10.96 -4.61
CA ALA A 33 3.06 -9.69 -5.20
C ALA A 33 3.69 -9.58 -6.60
N PRO A 34 2.91 -9.22 -7.64
CA PRO A 34 3.44 -9.08 -8.99
C PRO A 34 4.57 -8.04 -9.02
N ASP A 35 5.58 -8.27 -9.88
CA ASP A 35 6.63 -7.29 -10.11
C ASP A 35 6.04 -6.06 -10.80
N LEU A 36 5.77 -5.04 -10.01
CA LEU A 36 5.16 -3.81 -10.49
C LEU A 36 6.05 -3.08 -11.52
N ARG A 37 7.39 -3.26 -11.48
CA ARG A 37 8.29 -2.65 -12.49
C ARG A 37 8.09 -3.27 -13.87
N ALA A 38 7.80 -4.55 -13.93
CA ALA A 38 7.49 -5.26 -15.17
C ALA A 38 6.08 -4.95 -15.71
N ALA A 39 5.21 -4.35 -14.90
CA ALA A 39 3.81 -4.06 -15.24
C ALA A 39 3.62 -2.72 -15.98
N ARG A 40 4.64 -2.16 -16.63
CA ARG A 40 4.53 -0.91 -17.37
C ARG A 40 3.57 -1.04 -18.54
N ASP A 41 2.60 -0.10 -18.62
CA ASP A 41 1.60 -0.01 -19.68
C ASP A 41 1.88 1.22 -20.55
N PRO A 42 2.30 1.02 -21.83
CA PRO A 42 2.64 2.13 -22.73
C PRO A 42 1.48 3.08 -23.02
N GLN A 43 0.24 2.57 -23.10
CA GLN A 43 -0.93 3.40 -23.38
C GLN A 43 -1.25 4.29 -22.17
N MET A 44 -1.23 3.73 -20.97
CA MET A 44 -1.44 4.48 -19.74
C MET A 44 -0.29 5.47 -19.47
N GLN A 45 0.94 5.09 -19.83
CA GLN A 45 2.11 5.97 -19.78
C GLN A 45 1.93 7.20 -20.67
N GLN A 46 1.58 6.99 -21.92
CA GLN A 46 1.32 8.09 -22.88
C GLN A 46 0.18 9.00 -22.42
N ALA A 47 -0.89 8.43 -21.86
CA ALA A 47 -2.00 9.20 -21.31
C ALA A 47 -1.57 10.05 -20.10
N LEU A 48 -0.73 9.51 -19.21
CA LEU A 48 -0.20 10.27 -18.07
C LEU A 48 0.73 11.41 -18.52
N GLU A 49 1.60 11.16 -19.50
CA GLU A 49 2.45 12.20 -20.11
C GLU A 49 1.61 13.30 -20.76
N GLY A 50 0.54 12.92 -21.47
CA GLY A 50 -0.44 13.85 -22.03
C GLY A 50 -1.10 14.72 -20.95
N ALA A 51 -1.53 14.12 -19.86
CA ALA A 51 -2.13 14.83 -18.73
C ALA A 51 -1.16 15.86 -18.10
N VAL A 52 0.10 15.50 -17.89
CA VAL A 52 1.13 16.42 -17.37
C VAL A 52 1.36 17.58 -18.33
N ARG A 53 1.33 17.32 -19.66
CA ARG A 53 1.47 18.33 -20.70
C ARG A 53 0.28 19.30 -20.71
N GLU A 54 -0.95 18.78 -20.70
CA GLU A 54 -2.17 19.60 -20.64
C GLU A 54 -2.24 20.49 -19.40
N LEU A 55 -1.67 20.02 -18.29
CA LEU A 55 -1.61 20.79 -17.04
C LEU A 55 -0.45 21.80 -16.99
N GLY A 56 0.42 21.84 -18.00
CA GLY A 56 1.59 22.75 -18.04
C GLY A 56 2.68 22.40 -17.05
N LEU A 57 2.81 21.11 -16.65
CA LEU A 57 3.71 20.65 -15.59
C LEU A 57 5.03 20.04 -16.10
N GLN A 58 5.31 20.11 -17.43
CA GLN A 58 6.50 19.49 -18.03
C GLN A 58 7.81 20.05 -17.46
N SER A 59 7.87 21.39 -17.24
CA SER A 59 9.05 22.03 -16.68
C SER A 59 9.33 21.52 -15.25
N SER A 60 8.30 21.38 -14.44
CA SER A 60 8.44 20.87 -13.07
C SER A 60 8.86 19.38 -13.05
N LEU A 61 8.36 18.61 -14.03
CA LEU A 61 8.78 17.21 -14.23
C LEU A 61 10.26 17.14 -14.64
N ALA A 62 10.68 17.96 -15.64
CA ALA A 62 12.06 17.98 -16.12
C ALA A 62 13.08 18.46 -15.06
N GLN A 63 12.63 19.25 -14.10
CA GLN A 63 13.42 19.73 -12.97
C GLN A 63 13.35 18.79 -11.74
N HIS A 64 12.78 17.61 -11.88
CA HIS A 64 12.59 16.64 -10.79
C HIS A 64 11.82 17.19 -9.58
N ARG A 65 10.96 18.20 -9.79
CA ARG A 65 10.08 18.77 -8.76
C ARG A 65 8.68 18.15 -8.73
N LEU A 66 8.42 17.19 -9.60
CA LEU A 66 7.18 16.42 -9.67
C LEU A 66 7.49 14.95 -9.92
N SER A 67 6.98 14.08 -9.07
CA SER A 67 7.02 12.62 -9.19
C SER A 67 5.61 12.07 -9.14
N VAL A 68 5.26 11.16 -10.05
CA VAL A 68 3.92 10.60 -10.20
C VAL A 68 3.99 9.09 -10.45
N ALA A 69 3.07 8.34 -9.84
CA ALA A 69 2.79 6.96 -10.19
C ALA A 69 1.27 6.71 -10.23
N LEU A 70 0.83 6.02 -11.27
CA LEU A 70 -0.55 5.59 -11.48
C LEU A 70 -0.55 4.09 -11.75
N VAL A 71 -1.32 3.32 -10.96
CA VAL A 71 -1.42 1.87 -11.15
C VAL A 71 -2.89 1.48 -11.24
N ASP A 72 -3.29 0.87 -12.34
CA ASP A 72 -4.57 0.16 -12.40
C ASP A 72 -4.40 -1.22 -11.77
N VAL A 73 -5.10 -1.47 -10.69
CA VAL A 73 -5.11 -2.74 -9.92
C VAL A 73 -6.48 -3.40 -9.95
N THR A 74 -7.30 -3.08 -10.96
CA THR A 74 -8.62 -3.69 -11.17
C THR A 74 -8.49 -5.20 -11.27
N ASP A 75 -7.50 -5.67 -12.02
CA ASP A 75 -7.02 -7.04 -11.94
C ASP A 75 -5.73 -7.06 -11.11
N SER A 76 -5.81 -7.57 -9.89
CA SER A 76 -4.65 -7.63 -8.98
C SER A 76 -3.57 -8.62 -9.44
N GLY A 77 -3.91 -9.58 -10.31
CA GLY A 77 -2.97 -10.53 -10.92
C GLY A 77 -2.23 -9.95 -12.12
N ALA A 78 -2.78 -8.89 -12.74
CA ALA A 78 -2.23 -8.23 -13.92
C ALA A 78 -2.31 -6.70 -13.79
N PRO A 79 -1.62 -6.08 -12.82
CA PRO A 79 -1.61 -4.63 -12.65
C PRO A 79 -1.01 -3.93 -13.87
N ARG A 80 -1.35 -2.65 -14.08
CA ARG A 80 -0.77 -1.81 -15.13
C ARG A 80 -0.22 -0.54 -14.53
N LEU A 81 1.05 -0.21 -14.82
CA LEU A 81 1.79 0.92 -14.24
C LEU A 81 2.10 1.98 -15.30
N ALA A 82 1.83 3.24 -14.97
CA ALA A 82 2.46 4.41 -15.57
C ALA A 82 3.14 5.24 -14.49
N MET A 83 4.32 5.78 -14.76
CA MET A 83 5.00 6.66 -13.81
C MET A 83 5.92 7.67 -14.49
N LEU A 84 6.08 8.82 -13.84
CA LEU A 84 6.97 9.92 -14.25
C LEU A 84 7.83 10.30 -13.06
N ASN A 85 9.14 10.24 -13.18
CA ASN A 85 10.09 10.45 -12.08
C ASN A 85 9.76 9.58 -10.84
N GLY A 86 9.14 8.40 -11.06
CA GLY A 86 8.59 7.58 -9.99
C GLY A 86 9.61 7.06 -8.98
N ASP A 87 10.89 7.02 -9.36
CA ASP A 87 12.00 6.59 -8.53
C ASP A 87 12.73 7.76 -7.84
N ASP A 88 12.31 9.00 -8.07
CA ASP A 88 12.92 10.15 -7.41
C ASP A 88 12.60 10.15 -5.91
N MET A 89 13.64 10.22 -5.09
CA MET A 89 13.50 10.32 -3.65
C MET A 89 13.24 11.76 -3.25
N MET A 90 11.99 12.06 -2.84
CA MET A 90 11.54 13.41 -2.53
C MET A 90 11.09 13.53 -1.07
N TYR A 91 11.16 14.75 -0.51
CA TYR A 91 10.58 15.03 0.79
C TYR A 91 9.04 14.96 0.69
N ALA A 92 8.44 14.07 1.47
CA ALA A 92 7.02 13.74 1.33
C ALA A 92 6.16 14.16 2.53
N ALA A 93 6.72 14.94 3.45
CA ALA A 93 6.06 15.49 4.63
C ALA A 93 5.34 14.40 5.47
N SER A 94 4.01 14.46 5.58
CA SER A 94 3.22 13.49 6.35
C SER A 94 2.82 12.23 5.56
N MET A 95 3.11 12.11 4.27
CA MET A 95 2.76 10.91 3.50
C MET A 95 3.45 9.66 4.05
N PRO A 96 4.75 9.68 4.47
CA PRO A 96 5.42 8.51 5.03
C PRO A 96 4.81 7.96 6.33
N LYS A 97 3.82 8.62 6.96
CA LYS A 97 3.05 8.06 8.07
C LYS A 97 2.35 6.74 7.69
N VAL A 98 2.11 6.50 6.39
CA VAL A 98 1.63 5.19 5.93
C VAL A 98 2.65 4.08 6.22
N GLY A 99 3.94 4.39 6.20
CA GLY A 99 5.02 3.47 6.61
C GLY A 99 5.00 3.21 8.12
N ILE A 100 4.70 4.22 8.96
CA ILE A 100 4.53 4.02 10.40
C ILE A 100 3.35 3.09 10.67
N LEU A 101 2.22 3.29 9.95
CA LEU A 101 1.06 2.39 10.05
C LEU A 101 1.44 0.95 9.66
N LEU A 102 2.18 0.79 8.54
CA LEU A 102 2.67 -0.52 8.12
C LEU A 102 3.53 -1.17 9.21
N GLY A 103 4.50 -0.45 9.78
CA GLY A 103 5.37 -0.97 10.84
C GLY A 103 4.58 -1.39 12.09
N ALA A 104 3.62 -0.58 12.53
CA ALA A 104 2.75 -0.90 13.66
C ALA A 104 1.92 -2.17 13.41
N LEU A 105 1.37 -2.33 12.21
CA LEU A 105 0.60 -3.52 11.84
C LEU A 105 1.49 -4.76 11.65
N ALA A 106 2.73 -4.60 11.16
CA ALA A 106 3.70 -5.69 11.08
C ALA A 106 4.13 -6.20 12.47
N GLU A 107 4.36 -5.29 13.41
CA GLU A 107 4.62 -5.62 14.81
C GLU A 107 3.39 -6.28 15.47
N ALA A 108 2.18 -5.81 15.17
CA ALA A 108 0.95 -6.40 15.69
C ALA A 108 0.71 -7.82 15.14
N GLU A 109 0.92 -8.02 13.85
CA GLU A 109 0.78 -9.34 13.21
C GLU A 109 1.80 -10.35 13.77
N SER A 110 2.99 -9.86 14.15
CA SER A 110 4.02 -10.69 14.80
C SER A 110 3.82 -10.87 16.31
N GLY A 111 2.74 -10.32 16.88
CA GLY A 111 2.41 -10.45 18.30
C GLY A 111 3.20 -9.53 19.25
N ARG A 112 4.04 -8.62 18.71
CA ARG A 112 4.87 -7.70 19.53
C ARG A 112 4.24 -6.34 19.80
N PHE A 113 3.13 -6.01 19.12
CA PHE A 113 2.43 -4.74 19.29
C PHE A 113 0.96 -5.02 19.62
N PRO A 114 0.50 -4.78 20.85
CA PRO A 114 -0.90 -5.00 21.19
C PRO A 114 -1.81 -3.98 20.50
N LEU A 115 -2.91 -4.45 19.92
CA LEU A 115 -3.94 -3.61 19.27
C LEU A 115 -5.03 -3.26 20.28
N ASP A 116 -4.68 -2.52 21.32
CA ASP A 116 -5.63 -1.92 22.25
C ASP A 116 -6.31 -0.68 21.65
N GLU A 117 -7.35 -0.19 22.34
CA GLU A 117 -8.12 0.96 21.87
C GLU A 117 -7.27 2.23 21.73
N GLN A 118 -6.34 2.48 22.66
CA GLN A 118 -5.46 3.64 22.64
C GLN A 118 -4.60 3.66 21.37
N ARG A 119 -4.01 2.52 21.02
CA ARG A 119 -3.16 2.37 19.81
C ARG A 119 -3.97 2.49 18.54
N LEU A 120 -5.15 1.87 18.49
CA LEU A 120 -6.07 1.98 17.34
C LEU A 120 -6.51 3.43 17.13
N GLN A 121 -6.87 4.16 18.18
CA GLN A 121 -7.24 5.57 18.09
C GLN A 121 -6.07 6.43 17.64
N ALA A 122 -4.85 6.21 18.15
CA ALA A 122 -3.66 6.94 17.71
C ALA A 122 -3.36 6.70 16.23
N MET A 123 -3.39 5.46 15.74
CA MET A 123 -3.22 5.15 14.33
C MET A 123 -4.29 5.80 13.45
N ASN A 124 -5.55 5.81 13.89
CA ASN A 124 -6.64 6.48 13.18
C ASN A 124 -6.40 8.00 13.07
N ARG A 125 -6.07 8.69 14.17
CA ARG A 125 -5.78 10.14 14.15
C ARG A 125 -4.53 10.47 13.35
N MET A 126 -3.47 9.64 13.46
CA MET A 126 -2.26 9.77 12.66
C MET A 126 -2.55 9.76 11.16
N ILE A 127 -3.42 8.89 10.71
CA ILE A 127 -3.73 8.73 9.28
C ILE A 127 -4.81 9.70 8.83
N ARG A 128 -5.98 9.69 9.46
CA ARG A 128 -7.17 10.44 9.02
C ARG A 128 -6.99 11.95 9.19
N ASN A 129 -6.47 12.37 10.34
CA ASN A 129 -6.28 13.78 10.69
C ASN A 129 -4.83 14.24 10.50
N SER A 130 -3.95 13.32 10.10
CA SER A 130 -2.50 13.59 9.98
C SER A 130 -1.83 14.08 11.27
N SER A 131 -2.33 13.68 12.45
CA SER A 131 -1.80 14.07 13.76
C SER A 131 -0.29 13.80 13.83
N ASN A 132 0.49 14.83 14.14
CA ASN A 132 1.94 14.72 14.32
C ASN A 132 2.29 14.10 15.67
N GLU A 133 1.53 14.44 16.71
CA GLU A 133 1.68 13.87 18.04
C GLU A 133 1.46 12.36 18.02
N ASP A 134 0.34 11.91 17.46
CA ASP A 134 0.06 10.48 17.35
C ASP A 134 1.05 9.76 16.44
N ALA A 135 1.55 10.41 15.38
CA ALA A 135 2.59 9.83 14.52
C ALA A 135 3.90 9.60 15.27
N SER A 136 4.33 10.56 16.09
CA SER A 136 5.51 10.39 16.94
C SER A 136 5.28 9.30 17.98
N ARG A 137 4.12 9.31 18.63
CA ARG A 137 3.75 8.30 19.64
C ARG A 137 3.72 6.87 19.06
N VAL A 138 3.11 6.67 17.90
CA VAL A 138 3.08 5.35 17.23
C VAL A 138 4.48 4.94 16.79
N LEU A 139 5.30 5.88 16.29
CA LEU A 139 6.70 5.64 15.92
C LEU A 139 7.53 5.23 17.15
N ASP A 140 7.33 5.89 18.29
CA ASP A 140 8.01 5.55 19.55
C ASP A 140 7.62 4.14 20.03
N TRP A 141 6.36 3.76 19.91
CA TRP A 141 5.90 2.42 20.28
C TRP A 141 6.46 1.31 19.37
N VAL A 142 6.62 1.59 18.07
CA VAL A 142 7.21 0.65 17.10
C VAL A 142 8.73 0.60 17.25
N GLY A 143 9.35 1.74 17.55
CA GLY A 143 10.78 1.94 17.49
C GLY A 143 11.25 2.38 16.09
N GLY A 144 11.96 3.52 16.03
CA GLY A 144 12.37 4.11 14.75
C GLY A 144 13.25 3.17 13.90
N GLU A 145 14.27 2.56 14.50
CA GLU A 145 15.15 1.61 13.80
C GLU A 145 14.37 0.37 13.36
N ARG A 146 13.47 -0.12 14.20
CA ARG A 146 12.62 -1.27 13.89
C ARG A 146 11.69 -0.99 12.71
N LEU A 147 11.16 0.23 12.61
CA LEU A 147 10.41 0.65 11.43
C LEU A 147 11.26 0.58 10.16
N LEU A 148 12.51 1.10 10.22
CA LEU A 148 13.42 1.07 9.07
C LEU A 148 13.79 -0.37 8.66
N GLU A 149 13.96 -1.28 9.61
CA GLU A 149 14.14 -2.71 9.33
C GLU A 149 12.94 -3.29 8.58
N TRP A 150 11.70 -2.96 8.98
CA TRP A 150 10.51 -3.40 8.26
C TRP A 150 10.45 -2.85 6.83
N LEU A 151 10.71 -1.56 6.64
CA LEU A 151 10.66 -0.95 5.31
C LEU A 151 11.68 -1.55 4.35
N GLN A 152 12.83 -2.01 4.85
CA GLN A 152 13.92 -2.62 4.09
C GLN A 152 13.83 -4.15 4.03
N SER A 153 12.96 -4.80 4.83
CA SER A 153 12.86 -6.26 4.91
C SER A 153 12.52 -6.89 3.57
N ASP A 154 12.93 -8.13 3.35
CA ASP A 154 12.57 -8.92 2.17
C ASP A 154 11.07 -9.06 1.97
N ARG A 155 10.30 -8.99 3.05
CA ARG A 155 8.85 -9.06 3.02
C ARG A 155 8.24 -7.86 2.30
N PHE A 156 8.73 -6.65 2.57
CA PHE A 156 8.09 -5.42 2.07
C PHE A 156 8.91 -4.74 0.98
N ARG A 157 10.23 -4.65 1.12
CA ARG A 157 11.15 -3.97 0.19
C ARG A 157 10.64 -2.60 -0.26
N LEU A 158 10.19 -1.79 0.70
CA LEU A 158 9.63 -0.46 0.45
C LEU A 158 10.70 0.65 0.54
N TYR A 159 11.91 0.29 0.88
CA TYR A 159 13.10 1.12 0.74
C TYR A 159 14.26 0.29 0.22
N ASP A 160 14.87 0.77 -0.85
CA ASP A 160 16.06 0.19 -1.46
C ASP A 160 16.98 1.32 -1.93
N ALA A 161 18.14 1.49 -1.27
CA ALA A 161 19.08 2.55 -1.60
C ALA A 161 19.64 2.43 -3.02
N GLN A 162 19.79 1.21 -3.56
CA GLN A 162 20.26 0.97 -4.92
C GLN A 162 19.17 1.21 -5.97
N GLY A 163 17.89 1.08 -5.56
CA GLY A 163 16.70 1.32 -6.38
C GLY A 163 16.17 2.75 -6.31
N GLY A 164 16.95 3.74 -5.85
CA GLY A 164 16.52 5.15 -5.76
C GLY A 164 15.86 5.53 -4.44
N GLY A 165 15.82 4.65 -3.44
CA GLY A 165 15.22 4.90 -2.13
C GLY A 165 13.83 4.31 -1.96
N GLY A 166 12.92 5.05 -1.32
CA GLY A 166 11.57 4.58 -1.06
C GLY A 166 10.93 5.28 0.15
N LEU A 167 10.09 4.58 0.91
CA LEU A 167 9.51 5.10 2.12
C LEU A 167 10.55 5.20 3.23
N TRP A 168 10.67 6.40 3.83
CA TRP A 168 11.61 6.65 4.92
C TRP A 168 10.99 7.54 6.02
N VAL A 169 11.16 7.13 7.26
CA VAL A 169 10.82 7.89 8.46
C VAL A 169 12.00 7.81 9.42
N GLY A 170 12.88 8.79 9.37
CA GLY A 170 14.10 8.85 10.19
C GLY A 170 14.02 9.87 11.33
N LYS A 171 12.81 10.35 11.63
CA LYS A 171 12.54 11.38 12.64
C LYS A 171 11.11 11.29 13.13
N GLY A 172 10.85 11.59 14.42
CA GLY A 172 9.51 11.89 14.90
C GLY A 172 8.95 13.18 14.28
N TYR A 173 7.65 13.33 14.28
CA TYR A 173 6.95 14.50 13.72
C TYR A 173 6.90 15.66 14.73
N GLY A 174 8.07 16.14 15.15
CA GLY A 174 8.24 17.17 16.14
C GLY A 174 9.59 17.89 16.01
N PRO A 175 10.00 18.70 16.99
CA PRO A 175 11.25 19.48 16.94
C PRO A 175 12.53 18.64 17.11
N ALA A 176 12.43 17.41 17.69
CA ALA A 176 13.58 16.56 17.93
C ALA A 176 14.41 16.31 16.65
N PRO A 177 15.74 16.10 16.73
CA PRO A 177 16.58 15.80 15.58
C PRO A 177 16.19 14.45 14.94
N ALA A 178 16.63 14.25 13.70
CA ALA A 178 16.51 12.95 13.05
C ALA A 178 17.42 11.93 13.74
N PHE A 179 16.89 10.74 14.05
CA PHE A 179 17.68 9.62 14.53
C PHE A 179 18.44 8.93 13.39
N ARG A 180 17.88 8.97 12.16
CA ARG A 180 18.54 8.50 10.95
C ARG A 180 17.97 9.18 9.72
N ARG A 181 18.80 9.78 8.88
CA ARG A 181 18.42 10.31 7.58
C ARG A 181 18.54 9.24 6.51
N ASP A 182 17.74 9.34 5.43
CA ASP A 182 17.85 8.37 4.35
C ASP A 182 19.18 8.51 3.60
N PRO A 183 19.77 7.37 3.19
CA PRO A 183 21.10 7.36 2.54
C PRO A 183 21.14 7.97 1.14
N VAL A 184 20.00 8.08 0.42
CA VAL A 184 19.95 8.51 -0.99
C VAL A 184 19.92 10.03 -1.10
N ALA A 185 18.98 10.68 -0.39
CA ALA A 185 18.73 12.11 -0.50
C ALA A 185 18.84 12.87 0.83
N ASN A 186 19.35 12.21 1.88
CA ASN A 186 19.54 12.79 3.22
C ASN A 186 18.26 13.40 3.83
N LEU A 187 17.10 12.79 3.56
CA LEU A 187 15.80 13.25 4.02
C LEU A 187 15.44 12.62 5.37
N SER A 188 14.66 13.35 6.18
CA SER A 188 14.08 12.81 7.42
C SER A 188 12.76 12.09 7.19
N HIS A 189 11.96 12.55 6.20
CA HIS A 189 10.67 11.99 5.80
C HIS A 189 10.61 11.99 4.29
N GLY A 190 10.99 10.90 3.68
CA GLY A 190 11.08 10.79 2.23
C GLY A 190 10.18 9.70 1.65
N ALA A 191 9.91 9.83 0.36
CA ALA A 191 9.27 8.76 -0.40
C ALA A 191 9.62 8.87 -1.89
N THR A 192 9.60 7.72 -2.58
CA THR A 192 9.46 7.64 -4.03
C THR A 192 8.00 7.34 -4.37
N ALA A 193 7.48 7.92 -5.45
CA ALA A 193 6.10 7.62 -5.87
C ALA A 193 5.91 6.14 -6.20
N PHE A 194 6.93 5.50 -6.76
CA PHE A 194 6.92 4.08 -7.08
C PHE A 194 6.73 3.18 -5.85
N GLN A 195 7.53 3.37 -4.79
CA GLN A 195 7.46 2.50 -3.62
C GLN A 195 6.17 2.72 -2.81
N VAL A 196 5.65 3.94 -2.80
CA VAL A 196 4.32 4.21 -2.23
C VAL A 196 3.22 3.53 -3.05
N ALA A 197 3.29 3.61 -4.38
CA ALA A 197 2.33 2.93 -5.27
C ALA A 197 2.40 1.40 -5.08
N ARG A 198 3.61 0.85 -4.92
CA ARG A 198 3.81 -0.58 -4.65
C ARG A 198 3.19 -1.01 -3.32
N LEU A 199 3.32 -0.22 -2.24
CA LEU A 199 2.65 -0.48 -0.96
C LEU A 199 1.13 -0.61 -1.14
N TYR A 200 0.51 0.36 -1.81
CA TYR A 200 -0.93 0.34 -2.06
C TYR A 200 -1.36 -0.79 -3.02
N THR A 201 -0.51 -1.15 -3.98
CA THR A 201 -0.75 -2.30 -4.86
C THR A 201 -0.77 -3.61 -4.07
N MET A 202 0.19 -3.82 -3.17
CA MET A 202 0.22 -4.98 -2.28
C MET A 202 -1.01 -5.00 -1.34
N LEU A 203 -1.40 -3.84 -0.81
CA LEU A 203 -2.60 -3.71 0.01
C LEU A 203 -3.87 -4.08 -0.78
N ALA A 204 -3.99 -3.58 -2.01
CA ALA A 204 -5.10 -3.88 -2.91
C ALA A 204 -5.17 -5.37 -3.28
N ALA A 205 -4.02 -6.01 -3.50
CA ALA A 205 -3.92 -7.43 -3.81
C ALA A 205 -4.13 -8.34 -2.58
N GLY A 206 -4.20 -7.78 -1.36
CA GLY A 206 -4.29 -8.56 -0.12
C GLY A 206 -3.00 -9.32 0.24
N THR A 207 -1.86 -8.93 -0.35
CA THR A 207 -0.55 -9.58 -0.14
C THR A 207 0.33 -8.88 0.90
N LEU A 208 -0.11 -7.71 1.39
CA LEU A 208 0.67 -6.93 2.35
C LEU A 208 0.67 -7.57 3.74
N PHE A 209 -0.50 -8.02 4.19
CA PHE A 209 -0.74 -8.64 5.50
C PHE A 209 -1.71 -9.83 5.37
N SER A 210 -1.86 -10.59 6.45
CA SER A 210 -2.98 -11.53 6.59
C SER A 210 -4.32 -10.78 6.47
N PRO A 211 -5.43 -11.47 6.12
CA PRO A 211 -6.71 -10.81 5.82
C PRO A 211 -7.19 -9.84 6.91
N ARG A 212 -7.00 -10.20 8.19
CA ARG A 212 -7.37 -9.35 9.33
C ARG A 212 -6.64 -8.01 9.33
N TYR A 213 -5.31 -8.03 9.20
CA TYR A 213 -4.50 -6.81 9.27
C TYR A 213 -4.57 -6.00 7.99
N ASN A 214 -4.77 -6.67 6.84
CA ASN A 214 -5.04 -6.00 5.58
C ASN A 214 -6.36 -5.21 5.63
N ALA A 215 -7.44 -5.82 6.13
CA ALA A 215 -8.71 -5.14 6.32
C ALA A 215 -8.62 -3.98 7.33
N LEU A 216 -7.86 -4.15 8.42
CA LEU A 216 -7.63 -3.08 9.40
C LEU A 216 -6.87 -1.90 8.78
N MET A 217 -5.83 -2.14 7.97
CA MET A 217 -5.13 -1.08 7.26
C MET A 217 -6.05 -0.32 6.30
N MET A 218 -6.89 -1.05 5.55
CA MET A 218 -7.91 -0.46 4.67
C MET A 218 -8.89 0.41 5.47
N ASP A 219 -9.41 -0.06 6.61
CA ASP A 219 -10.32 0.76 7.44
C ASP A 219 -9.64 2.05 7.94
N ILE A 220 -8.42 1.97 8.46
CA ILE A 220 -7.70 3.14 8.97
C ILE A 220 -7.43 4.17 7.85
N LEU A 221 -7.11 3.73 6.62
CA LEU A 221 -6.89 4.59 5.46
C LEU A 221 -8.19 5.17 4.88
N SER A 222 -9.32 4.54 5.14
CA SER A 222 -10.64 5.03 4.70
C SER A 222 -11.05 6.31 5.44
N ARG A 223 -12.04 7.01 4.91
CA ARG A 223 -12.66 8.19 5.58
C ARG A 223 -11.64 9.26 5.99
N PRO A 224 -10.86 9.82 5.02
CA PRO A 224 -9.88 10.86 5.31
C PRO A 224 -10.55 12.10 5.91
N GLY A 225 -10.03 12.58 7.05
CA GLY A 225 -10.53 13.79 7.72
C GLY A 225 -10.09 15.09 7.04
N ILE A 226 -9.11 15.03 6.13
CA ILE A 226 -8.57 16.20 5.43
C ILE A 226 -9.03 16.17 3.97
N GLN A 227 -9.82 17.19 3.56
CA GLN A 227 -10.50 17.28 2.27
C GLN A 227 -9.72 18.14 1.28
N HIS A 228 -8.53 17.72 0.84
CA HIS A 228 -7.71 18.44 -0.16
C HIS A 228 -7.07 17.46 -1.18
N LYS A 229 -6.45 18.02 -2.23
CA LYS A 229 -5.70 17.26 -3.26
C LYS A 229 -6.57 16.16 -3.89
N PHE A 230 -6.19 14.88 -3.80
CA PHE A 230 -6.94 13.78 -4.41
C PHE A 230 -8.37 13.64 -3.87
N VAL A 231 -8.59 13.91 -2.58
CA VAL A 231 -9.95 13.92 -2.05
C VAL A 231 -10.78 15.02 -2.71
N LYS A 232 -10.26 16.28 -2.77
CA LYS A 232 -10.93 17.38 -3.44
C LYS A 232 -11.16 17.11 -4.93
N ALA A 233 -10.24 16.41 -5.59
CA ALA A 233 -10.37 16.06 -7.00
C ALA A 233 -11.52 15.09 -7.29
N LEU A 234 -11.89 14.25 -6.31
CA LEU A 234 -12.82 13.12 -6.48
C LEU A 234 -14.09 13.24 -5.64
N GLN A 235 -14.20 14.23 -4.75
CA GLN A 235 -15.27 14.33 -3.74
C GLN A 235 -16.69 14.39 -4.32
N ASP A 236 -16.83 14.98 -5.53
CA ASP A 236 -18.11 15.18 -6.19
C ASP A 236 -18.46 14.04 -7.15
N ILE A 237 -17.64 12.99 -7.21
CA ILE A 237 -17.86 11.83 -8.08
C ILE A 237 -18.60 10.75 -7.28
N PRO A 238 -19.83 10.38 -7.70
CA PRO A 238 -20.62 9.37 -6.98
C PRO A 238 -19.92 8.01 -6.93
N GLY A 239 -20.07 7.29 -5.82
CA GLY A 239 -19.58 5.92 -5.66
C GLY A 239 -18.08 5.78 -5.43
N VAL A 240 -17.30 6.86 -5.40
CA VAL A 240 -15.87 6.82 -5.13
C VAL A 240 -15.61 6.49 -3.66
N ARG A 241 -14.78 5.48 -3.44
CA ARG A 241 -14.17 5.17 -2.13
C ARG A 241 -12.67 5.46 -2.21
N ILE A 242 -12.13 6.16 -1.23
CA ILE A 242 -10.72 6.56 -1.21
C ILE A 242 -10.06 6.12 0.09
N PHE A 243 -8.92 5.43 -0.04
CA PHE A 243 -8.05 4.98 1.06
C PHE A 243 -6.73 5.73 0.93
N ARG A 244 -6.45 6.66 1.85
CA ARG A 244 -5.54 7.74 1.53
C ARG A 244 -4.59 8.14 2.66
N LYS A 245 -3.39 8.63 2.28
CA LYS A 245 -2.52 9.45 3.14
C LYS A 245 -1.86 10.57 2.36
N SER A 246 -1.94 11.79 2.88
CA SER A 246 -1.30 12.97 2.28
C SER A 246 -0.19 13.55 3.15
N GLY A 247 0.62 14.43 2.56
CA GLY A 247 1.61 15.25 3.23
C GLY A 247 1.64 16.69 2.70
N THR A 248 1.89 17.64 3.60
CA THR A 248 2.15 19.06 3.26
C THR A 248 3.15 19.63 4.25
N TRP A 249 4.18 20.27 3.74
CA TRP A 249 5.12 21.06 4.51
C TRP A 249 5.80 22.10 3.62
N LYS A 250 5.62 23.38 3.92
CA LYS A 250 6.12 24.48 3.06
C LYS A 250 5.68 24.23 1.60
N ASN A 251 6.63 24.17 0.67
CA ASN A 251 6.40 23.93 -0.76
C ASN A 251 6.30 22.44 -1.13
N TYR A 252 6.39 21.53 -0.14
CA TYR A 252 6.28 20.08 -0.39
C TYR A 252 4.83 19.64 -0.24
N HIS A 253 4.30 19.05 -1.27
CA HIS A 253 2.96 18.50 -1.33
C HIS A 253 3.00 17.07 -1.82
N ALA A 254 2.43 16.16 -1.06
CA ALA A 254 2.34 14.76 -1.43
C ALA A 254 0.92 14.24 -1.23
N ASP A 255 0.49 13.32 -2.06
CA ASP A 255 -0.73 12.55 -1.84
C ASP A 255 -0.60 11.14 -2.41
N SER A 256 -1.25 10.19 -1.76
CA SER A 256 -1.28 8.78 -2.14
C SER A 256 -2.62 8.17 -1.79
N ALA A 257 -3.22 7.44 -2.72
CA ALA A 257 -4.52 6.83 -2.52
C ALA A 257 -4.69 5.55 -3.34
N LEU A 258 -5.34 4.55 -2.73
CA LEU A 258 -6.08 3.53 -3.44
C LEU A 258 -7.51 4.05 -3.61
N VAL A 259 -8.03 3.98 -4.83
CA VAL A 259 -9.38 4.43 -5.19
C VAL A 259 -10.17 3.24 -5.72
N GLU A 260 -11.43 3.15 -5.32
CA GLU A 260 -12.39 2.17 -5.80
C GLU A 260 -13.64 2.88 -6.32
N GLN A 261 -14.05 2.57 -7.53
CA GLN A 261 -15.27 3.07 -8.15
C GLN A 261 -15.76 2.13 -9.27
N ASP A 262 -17.04 1.80 -9.27
CA ASP A 262 -17.71 1.05 -10.35
C ASP A 262 -16.94 -0.23 -10.76
N GLY A 263 -16.46 -0.99 -9.77
CA GLY A 263 -15.68 -2.21 -9.98
C GLY A 263 -14.23 -1.97 -10.41
N ARG A 264 -13.80 -0.72 -10.60
CA ARG A 264 -12.40 -0.37 -10.89
C ARG A 264 -11.67 -0.07 -9.59
N ARG A 265 -10.38 -0.45 -9.58
CA ARG A 265 -9.47 -0.17 -8.45
C ARG A 265 -8.16 0.36 -9.00
N PHE A 266 -7.67 1.46 -8.46
CA PHE A 266 -6.42 2.03 -8.93
C PHE A 266 -5.70 2.82 -7.85
N VAL A 267 -4.39 2.92 -7.98
CA VAL A 267 -3.51 3.64 -7.06
C VAL A 267 -3.02 4.90 -7.73
N MET A 268 -3.13 6.02 -7.02
CA MET A 268 -2.59 7.32 -7.41
C MET A 268 -1.55 7.76 -6.37
N VAL A 269 -0.38 8.17 -6.83
CA VAL A 269 0.65 8.81 -5.99
C VAL A 269 1.21 10.01 -6.74
N ALA A 270 1.35 11.15 -6.05
CA ALA A 270 2.08 12.28 -6.56
C ALA A 270 2.80 13.03 -5.43
N ILE A 271 4.02 13.49 -5.73
CA ILE A 271 4.86 14.31 -4.84
C ILE A 271 5.31 15.53 -5.65
N ALA A 272 5.11 16.72 -5.11
CA ALA A 272 5.46 17.98 -5.76
C ALA A 272 6.23 18.88 -4.79
N GLU A 273 7.24 19.56 -5.32
CA GLU A 273 8.00 20.62 -4.65
C GLU A 273 7.73 21.97 -5.33
N ASP A 274 6.63 22.59 -4.98
CA ASP A 274 6.23 23.91 -5.48
C ASP A 274 5.15 24.50 -4.56
N ALA A 275 5.07 25.82 -4.45
CA ALA A 275 4.04 26.50 -3.67
C ALA A 275 2.62 26.17 -4.17
N ALA A 276 2.43 25.99 -5.49
CA ALA A 276 1.18 25.60 -6.12
C ALA A 276 0.97 24.07 -6.16
N GLY A 277 1.89 23.28 -5.59
CA GLY A 277 1.86 21.83 -5.65
C GLY A 277 0.56 21.20 -5.14
N GLY A 278 -0.10 21.83 -4.16
CA GLY A 278 -1.41 21.39 -3.69
C GLY A 278 -2.48 21.40 -4.79
N ASP A 279 -2.55 22.48 -5.58
CA ASP A 279 -3.50 22.61 -6.70
C ASP A 279 -3.09 21.74 -7.89
N TRP A 280 -1.78 21.55 -8.11
CA TRP A 280 -1.33 20.58 -9.11
C TRP A 280 -1.87 19.19 -8.83
N LEU A 281 -1.80 18.75 -7.57
CA LEU A 281 -2.27 17.42 -7.17
C LEU A 281 -3.80 17.28 -7.28
N VAL A 282 -4.58 18.34 -7.11
CA VAL A 282 -6.03 18.31 -7.38
C VAL A 282 -6.28 18.03 -8.87
N ARG A 283 -5.68 18.84 -9.76
CA ARG A 283 -5.87 18.70 -11.22
C ARG A 283 -5.33 17.37 -11.75
N LEU A 284 -4.17 16.98 -11.26
CA LEU A 284 -3.53 15.70 -11.64
C LEU A 284 -4.36 14.50 -11.16
N GLY A 285 -4.91 14.55 -9.95
CA GLY A 285 -5.81 13.52 -9.42
C GLY A 285 -7.03 13.29 -10.31
N ALA A 286 -7.68 14.38 -10.76
CA ALA A 286 -8.80 14.30 -11.70
C ALA A 286 -8.39 13.66 -13.04
N LYS A 287 -7.21 14.02 -13.59
CA LYS A 287 -6.68 13.43 -14.83
C LYS A 287 -6.34 11.94 -14.66
N MET A 288 -5.67 11.55 -13.58
CA MET A 288 -5.36 10.14 -13.30
C MET A 288 -6.63 9.29 -13.17
N HIS A 289 -7.65 9.80 -12.50
CA HIS A 289 -8.97 9.15 -12.45
C HIS A 289 -9.56 8.95 -13.86
N GLN A 290 -9.58 10.01 -14.69
CA GLN A 290 -10.10 9.95 -16.07
C GLN A 290 -9.34 8.93 -16.92
N ILE A 291 -8.02 8.81 -16.78
CA ILE A 291 -7.21 7.83 -17.52
C ILE A 291 -7.68 6.41 -17.22
N VAL A 292 -7.85 6.04 -15.96
CA VAL A 292 -8.25 4.68 -15.59
C VAL A 292 -9.71 4.41 -15.97
N MET A 293 -10.62 5.34 -15.67
CA MET A 293 -12.05 5.16 -15.97
C MET A 293 -12.33 5.18 -17.48
N GLY A 294 -11.55 5.96 -18.25
CA GLY A 294 -11.63 6.03 -19.73
C GLY A 294 -11.12 4.75 -20.39
N SER A 295 -10.00 4.20 -19.95
CA SER A 295 -9.46 2.94 -20.50
C SER A 295 -10.40 1.75 -20.29
N GLY A 296 -11.14 1.72 -19.18
CA GLY A 296 -12.15 0.69 -18.92
C GLY A 296 -13.31 0.70 -19.92
N ARG A 297 -13.77 1.87 -20.31
CA ARG A 297 -14.83 2.00 -21.34
C ARG A 297 -14.38 1.50 -22.71
N GLN A 298 -13.14 1.78 -23.09
CA GLN A 298 -12.57 1.28 -24.36
C GLN A 298 -12.41 -0.24 -24.35
N GLN A 299 -11.97 -0.84 -23.24
CA GLN A 299 -11.83 -2.30 -23.11
C GLN A 299 -13.20 -3.00 -23.12
N ALA A 300 -14.21 -2.46 -22.46
CA ALA A 300 -15.57 -2.99 -22.49
C ALA A 300 -16.18 -2.91 -23.89
N ALA A 301 -16.00 -1.80 -24.60
CA ALA A 301 -16.45 -1.64 -25.99
C ALA A 301 -15.75 -2.63 -26.94
N ALA A 302 -14.46 -2.85 -26.79
CA ALA A 302 -13.70 -3.82 -27.58
C ALA A 302 -14.11 -5.28 -27.30
N ALA A 303 -14.46 -5.61 -26.05
CA ALA A 303 -14.94 -6.93 -25.68
C ALA A 303 -16.33 -7.24 -26.26
N THR A 304 -17.22 -6.25 -26.35
CA THR A 304 -18.55 -6.38 -26.95
C THR A 304 -18.53 -6.39 -28.47
N ALA A 305 -17.47 -5.84 -29.10
CA ALA A 305 -17.30 -5.81 -30.56
C ALA A 305 -16.69 -7.10 -31.14
N ARG A 306 -16.25 -8.07 -30.30
CA ARG A 306 -15.79 -9.37 -30.82
C ARG A 306 -17.00 -10.20 -31.26
N PRO A 307 -17.09 -10.63 -32.56
CA PRO A 307 -18.16 -11.50 -33.01
C PRO A 307 -18.13 -12.81 -32.21
N ARG A 308 -19.29 -13.26 -31.77
CA ARG A 308 -19.44 -14.63 -31.24
C ARG A 308 -19.17 -15.58 -32.38
N VAL A 309 -18.07 -16.32 -32.33
CA VAL A 309 -17.74 -17.41 -33.23
C VAL A 309 -18.53 -18.66 -32.80
#